data_d46164224c0b59eecce26aae83d020f9
#
_entry.id   d46164224c0b59eecce26aae83d020f9
#
_cell.length_a   1.000
_cell.length_b   1.000
_cell.length_c   1.000
_cell.angle_alpha   90.00
_cell.angle_beta   90.00
_cell.angle_gamma   90.00
#
_symmetry.space_group_name_H-M   'P 1'
#
loop_
_entity.id
_entity.type
_entity.pdbx_description
1 polymer ?
#
loop_
_entity_poly.entity_id
_entity_poly.type
_entity_poly.pdbx_seq_one_letter_code
_entity_poly.pdbx_strand_id
1 'polypeptide(L)'
;MTTESPKLPEPAADTAQPYDTVVVGGGAAGLAGAITLARARRSVLVVDDGRPRNAPAAGVHGYPSRDGVPPQELLAASRAEAEGYGARFLAGTVVDAERLDDGGFRLALADGAAVTAARLLVATGLVDELPQVPGLAERWGRDVLHCPYCHGWEARGLPVAVLATGPLAVHQAQLWRQWTDDVTLLPHTAAAPTGEEAEGLAARGIAVVPGEVAAVETADGALTGVRLADGRTVACRALVVAPRFTARGGVPAALGLEPVDVVNGEQVIGSRIAADPTGATAVPGLWVAGNAADPFDQVVGAAAAGVRAAAAINADLVAEEVRRAVAARRDPFGAAGEQEVCERVLGERRHGLAEPGDPAGPAAAADPAGPADAAGPPEGGDVAAFWDTRYGEHERIWSGRPNGALVREVSGERPGRALDLGCGEGADAVWLAAQGWRVTAVDISEVALGRAAEHAREAGLADLIEFRRADLAAAFPEGSWDLVCAQYLHSDVELPRDAILRRAAEAVAPGGTLLVVGHAGAPSWQQEPGADAHPGNGHRHGDPQHGDPQHGHAQHGHAQHGHADGEHRPGHGGPECRNHAGLPTPAEVHAALGLPEREWELLTSEEFLQPMTGPDGR
;
A
#
# COMPACT_ATOMS: atom_id res chain seq x y z
N MET A 1 -18.43 39.59 27.58
CA MET A 1 -18.04 39.53 26.16
C MET A 1 -17.28 38.23 25.99
N THR A 2 -17.98 37.20 25.58
CA THR A 2 -17.45 35.87 25.30
C THR A 2 -16.82 35.93 23.90
N THR A 3 -15.51 35.78 23.83
CA THR A 3 -14.76 35.66 22.59
C THR A 3 -14.98 34.26 22.03
N GLU A 4 -15.88 34.13 21.06
CA GLU A 4 -15.96 32.93 20.23
C GLU A 4 -14.63 32.77 19.48
N SER A 5 -14.00 31.62 19.66
CA SER A 5 -12.88 31.18 18.82
C SER A 5 -13.36 31.02 17.37
N PRO A 6 -12.58 31.42 16.37
CA PRO A 6 -12.98 31.30 14.98
C PRO A 6 -13.20 29.83 14.62
N LYS A 7 -14.39 29.53 14.14
CA LYS A 7 -14.75 28.24 13.56
C LYS A 7 -13.86 27.99 12.35
N LEU A 8 -13.06 26.92 12.41
CA LEU A 8 -12.29 26.43 11.25
C LEU A 8 -13.27 26.00 10.14
N PRO A 9 -12.95 26.19 8.86
CA PRO A 9 -13.80 25.79 7.77
C PRO A 9 -14.03 24.27 7.80
N GLU A 10 -15.26 23.86 7.50
CA GLU A 10 -15.63 22.45 7.36
C GLU A 10 -14.70 21.76 6.37
N PRO A 11 -14.24 20.53 6.65
CA PRO A 11 -13.40 19.79 5.71
C PRO A 11 -14.20 19.56 4.43
N ALA A 12 -13.62 19.94 3.31
CA ALA A 12 -14.17 19.65 1.99
C ALA A 12 -14.37 18.13 1.87
N ALA A 13 -15.41 17.72 1.17
CA ALA A 13 -15.98 16.37 1.04
C ALA A 13 -15.04 15.28 0.42
N ASP A 14 -13.77 15.27 0.74
CA ASP A 14 -12.76 14.37 0.19
C ASP A 14 -12.20 13.36 1.24
N THR A 15 -12.88 13.23 2.39
CA THR A 15 -12.53 12.26 3.45
C THR A 15 -13.14 10.87 3.23
N ALA A 16 -13.86 10.65 2.14
CA ALA A 16 -14.59 9.41 1.85
C ALA A 16 -13.72 8.29 1.28
N GLN A 17 -12.50 8.56 0.79
CA GLN A 17 -11.59 7.51 0.31
C GLN A 17 -10.41 7.34 1.27
N PRO A 18 -10.01 6.08 1.57
CA PRO A 18 -8.85 5.84 2.42
C PRO A 18 -7.57 6.35 1.75
N TYR A 19 -6.71 7.00 2.54
CA TYR A 19 -5.35 7.34 2.11
C TYR A 19 -4.45 6.10 2.09
N ASP A 20 -3.47 6.05 1.20
CA ASP A 20 -2.41 5.04 1.29
C ASP A 20 -1.69 5.17 2.63
N THR A 21 -1.40 6.41 3.05
CA THR A 21 -0.75 6.66 4.34
C THR A 21 -1.27 7.93 5.00
N VAL A 22 -1.62 7.83 6.28
CA VAL A 22 -1.77 9.00 7.15
C VAL A 22 -0.51 9.16 7.98
N VAL A 23 0.04 10.38 7.99
CA VAL A 23 1.17 10.80 8.80
C VAL A 23 0.65 11.61 9.99
N VAL A 24 0.90 11.16 11.22
CA VAL A 24 0.48 11.86 12.43
C VAL A 24 1.65 12.66 12.99
N GLY A 25 1.61 13.99 12.80
CA GLY A 25 2.64 14.94 13.20
C GLY A 25 3.41 15.52 12.02
N GLY A 26 3.39 16.85 11.88
CA GLY A 26 4.04 17.65 10.85
C GLY A 26 5.43 18.19 11.25
N GLY A 27 6.16 17.48 12.11
CA GLY A 27 7.55 17.76 12.42
C GLY A 27 8.51 17.28 11.32
N ALA A 28 9.82 17.42 11.54
CA ALA A 28 10.86 17.06 10.57
C ALA A 28 10.73 15.61 10.05
N ALA A 29 10.44 14.64 10.94
CA ALA A 29 10.25 13.25 10.58
C ALA A 29 9.00 13.06 9.71
N GLY A 30 7.86 13.62 10.14
CA GLY A 30 6.61 13.46 9.42
C GLY A 30 6.63 14.11 8.03
N LEU A 31 7.19 15.33 7.92
CA LEU A 31 7.30 16.03 6.64
C LEU A 31 8.26 15.32 5.67
N ALA A 32 9.42 14.86 6.16
CA ALA A 32 10.36 14.10 5.33
C ALA A 32 9.74 12.77 4.85
N GLY A 33 8.96 12.12 5.72
CA GLY A 33 8.17 10.93 5.37
C GLY A 33 7.10 11.24 4.32
N ALA A 34 6.33 12.32 4.52
CA ALA A 34 5.29 12.75 3.60
C ALA A 34 5.85 13.10 2.21
N ILE A 35 6.97 13.85 2.14
CA ILE A 35 7.66 14.16 0.88
C ILE A 35 8.05 12.85 0.17
N THR A 36 8.65 11.91 0.88
CA THR A 36 9.12 10.64 0.30
C THR A 36 7.96 9.82 -0.26
N LEU A 37 6.87 9.67 0.47
CA LEU A 37 5.68 8.94 0.03
C LEU A 37 4.97 9.64 -1.13
N ALA A 38 4.78 10.96 -1.06
CA ALA A 38 4.12 11.72 -2.12
C ALA A 38 4.93 11.69 -3.44
N ARG A 39 6.27 11.74 -3.37
CA ARG A 39 7.16 11.53 -4.52
C ARG A 39 7.07 10.13 -5.10
N ALA A 40 6.75 9.13 -4.29
CA ALA A 40 6.42 7.78 -4.73
C ALA A 40 4.97 7.66 -5.26
N ARG A 41 4.27 8.79 -5.43
CA ARG A 41 2.89 8.89 -5.93
C ARG A 41 1.84 8.24 -5.04
N ARG A 42 2.12 8.15 -3.73
CA ARG A 42 1.15 7.69 -2.74
C ARG A 42 0.20 8.82 -2.35
N SER A 43 -1.05 8.49 -2.07
CA SER A 43 -2.00 9.42 -1.45
C SER A 43 -1.63 9.59 0.03
N VAL A 44 -1.23 10.80 0.42
CA VAL A 44 -0.71 11.11 1.75
C VAL A 44 -1.51 12.21 2.40
N LEU A 45 -1.95 11.99 3.63
CA LEU A 45 -2.52 13.01 4.51
C LEU A 45 -1.60 13.20 5.71
N VAL A 46 -1.20 14.43 5.99
CA VAL A 46 -0.51 14.80 7.24
C VAL A 46 -1.51 15.46 8.17
N VAL A 47 -1.71 14.87 9.36
CA VAL A 47 -2.51 15.46 10.43
C VAL A 47 -1.55 16.07 11.46
N ASP A 48 -1.62 17.38 11.68
CA ASP A 48 -0.70 18.11 12.56
C ASP A 48 -1.40 19.14 13.44
N ASP A 49 -1.03 19.18 14.72
CA ASP A 49 -1.58 20.11 15.71
C ASP A 49 -0.87 21.49 15.73
N GLY A 50 0.15 21.69 14.90
CA GLY A 50 0.88 22.96 14.76
C GLY A 50 1.78 23.31 15.93
N ARG A 51 2.16 22.35 16.80
CA ARG A 51 2.98 22.57 18.00
C ARG A 51 4.32 21.84 17.94
N PRO A 52 5.26 22.27 17.09
CA PRO A 52 6.56 21.63 16.99
C PRO A 52 7.38 21.81 18.28
N ARG A 53 8.04 20.73 18.73
CA ARG A 53 8.83 20.70 19.97
C ARG A 53 9.88 21.83 20.05
N ASN A 54 10.52 22.12 18.92
CA ASN A 54 11.61 23.11 18.84
C ASN A 54 11.14 24.52 18.50
N ALA A 55 9.83 24.82 18.54
CA ALA A 55 9.29 26.15 18.28
C ALA A 55 9.93 27.29 19.09
N PRO A 56 10.35 27.09 20.37
CA PRO A 56 11.00 28.14 21.17
C PRO A 56 12.44 28.47 20.72
N ALA A 57 13.11 27.60 19.96
CA ALA A 57 14.48 27.80 19.52
C ALA A 57 14.58 28.90 18.44
N ALA A 58 15.64 29.69 18.45
CA ALA A 58 15.89 30.75 17.47
C ALA A 58 16.28 30.19 16.09
N GLY A 59 16.97 29.05 16.04
CA GLY A 59 17.44 28.41 14.82
C GLY A 59 17.56 26.89 14.95
N VAL A 60 17.59 26.22 13.82
CA VAL A 60 17.93 24.80 13.68
C VAL A 60 19.39 24.72 13.27
N HIS A 61 20.20 23.95 14.03
CA HIS A 61 21.60 23.78 13.75
C HIS A 61 21.94 22.32 13.40
N GLY A 62 23.07 22.13 12.69
CA GLY A 62 23.49 20.82 12.24
C GLY A 62 22.65 20.22 11.10
N TYR A 63 21.83 21.02 10.44
CA TYR A 63 21.12 20.63 9.23
C TYR A 63 21.85 21.21 8.00
N PRO A 64 22.57 20.40 7.21
CA PRO A 64 23.36 20.89 6.08
C PRO A 64 22.52 21.74 5.12
N SER A 65 23.08 22.86 4.66
CA SER A 65 22.45 23.88 3.81
C SER A 65 21.31 24.70 4.45
N ARG A 66 20.88 24.39 5.68
CA ARG A 66 19.79 25.06 6.41
C ARG A 66 20.21 25.48 7.82
N ASP A 67 21.51 25.59 8.09
CA ASP A 67 22.00 25.95 9.41
C ASP A 67 21.53 27.36 9.82
N GLY A 68 21.03 27.48 11.05
CA GLY A 68 20.51 28.72 11.63
C GLY A 68 19.11 29.14 11.16
N VAL A 69 18.44 28.37 10.28
CA VAL A 69 17.07 28.66 9.85
C VAL A 69 16.09 28.50 11.01
N PRO A 70 15.16 29.45 11.24
CA PRO A 70 14.11 29.28 12.25
C PRO A 70 13.32 27.99 12.05
N PRO A 71 12.98 27.25 13.14
CA PRO A 71 12.26 25.98 13.03
C PRO A 71 10.98 26.05 12.20
N GLN A 72 10.20 27.11 12.38
CA GLN A 72 8.94 27.30 11.64
C GLN A 72 9.16 27.52 10.15
N GLU A 73 10.24 28.21 9.76
CA GLU A 73 10.59 28.43 8.35
C GLU A 73 11.01 27.11 7.68
N LEU A 74 11.83 26.30 8.38
CA LEU A 74 12.21 24.97 7.89
C LEU A 74 10.98 24.07 7.67
N LEU A 75 10.06 24.03 8.63
CA LEU A 75 8.84 23.23 8.53
C LEU A 75 7.90 23.75 7.45
N ALA A 76 7.75 25.08 7.29
CA ALA A 76 6.93 25.67 6.24
C ALA A 76 7.48 25.34 4.84
N ALA A 77 8.81 25.43 4.65
CA ALA A 77 9.45 25.03 3.40
C ALA A 77 9.23 23.53 3.09
N SER A 78 9.44 22.66 4.07
CA SER A 78 9.23 21.22 3.91
C SER A 78 7.77 20.86 3.66
N ARG A 79 6.83 21.58 4.26
CA ARG A 79 5.39 21.43 3.98
C ARG A 79 5.06 21.82 2.55
N ALA A 80 5.55 22.96 2.07
CA ALA A 80 5.35 23.41 0.69
C ALA A 80 5.92 22.41 -0.32
N GLU A 81 7.07 21.78 -0.03
CA GLU A 81 7.63 20.71 -0.85
C GLU A 81 6.70 19.49 -0.90
N ALA A 82 6.17 19.05 0.26
CA ALA A 82 5.24 17.93 0.32
C ALA A 82 3.93 18.21 -0.43
N GLU A 83 3.36 19.43 -0.28
CA GLU A 83 2.17 19.90 -1.00
C GLU A 83 2.43 19.93 -2.51
N GLY A 84 3.63 20.35 -2.93
CA GLY A 84 4.07 20.36 -4.33
C GLY A 84 4.09 18.98 -4.98
N TYR A 85 4.23 17.91 -4.21
CA TYR A 85 4.12 16.51 -4.65
C TYR A 85 2.73 15.90 -4.43
N GLY A 86 1.76 16.68 -3.93
CA GLY A 86 0.37 16.25 -3.77
C GLY A 86 0.00 15.73 -2.38
N ALA A 87 0.88 15.84 -1.37
CA ALA A 87 0.49 15.56 0.01
C ALA A 87 -0.57 16.56 0.49
N ARG A 88 -1.55 16.08 1.24
CA ARG A 88 -2.59 16.91 1.85
C ARG A 88 -2.29 17.14 3.32
N PHE A 89 -2.80 18.24 3.86
CA PHE A 89 -2.60 18.62 5.25
C PHE A 89 -3.92 18.92 5.92
N LEU A 90 -4.09 18.36 7.11
CA LEU A 90 -5.23 18.62 7.98
C LEU A 90 -4.71 19.14 9.33
N ALA A 91 -5.11 20.35 9.68
CA ALA A 91 -4.84 20.89 11.00
C ALA A 91 -5.76 20.22 12.02
N GLY A 92 -5.18 19.51 12.99
CA GLY A 92 -5.96 18.79 13.99
C GLY A 92 -5.10 17.92 14.90
N THR A 93 -5.74 17.40 15.93
CA THR A 93 -5.12 16.45 16.87
C THR A 93 -5.81 15.11 16.75
N VAL A 94 -5.08 14.06 16.44
CA VAL A 94 -5.57 12.69 16.52
C VAL A 94 -5.66 12.29 17.98
N VAL A 95 -6.85 11.86 18.41
CA VAL A 95 -7.15 11.52 19.81
C VAL A 95 -7.35 10.02 20.03
N ASP A 96 -7.67 9.28 18.96
CA ASP A 96 -7.88 7.84 19.02
C ASP A 96 -7.52 7.20 17.68
N ALA A 97 -7.24 5.90 17.69
CA ALA A 97 -6.96 5.09 16.50
C ALA A 97 -7.46 3.67 16.70
N GLU A 98 -8.09 3.12 15.67
CA GLU A 98 -8.55 1.73 15.65
C GLU A 98 -8.06 1.02 14.39
N ARG A 99 -7.87 -0.29 14.49
CA ARG A 99 -7.54 -1.13 13.35
C ARG A 99 -8.83 -1.65 12.72
N LEU A 100 -8.93 -1.57 11.40
CA LEU A 100 -10.06 -2.06 10.63
C LEU A 100 -9.87 -3.53 10.24
N ASP A 101 -10.97 -4.22 9.89
CA ASP A 101 -10.97 -5.64 9.51
C ASP A 101 -10.16 -5.91 8.23
N ASP A 102 -10.08 -4.94 7.32
CA ASP A 102 -9.25 -5.00 6.10
C ASP A 102 -7.75 -4.81 6.35
N GLY A 103 -7.38 -4.58 7.63
CA GLY A 103 -6.00 -4.33 8.05
C GLY A 103 -5.56 -2.87 7.96
N GLY A 104 -6.43 -1.98 7.51
CA GLY A 104 -6.25 -0.52 7.55
C GLY A 104 -6.50 0.06 8.94
N PHE A 105 -6.57 1.39 8.99
CA PHE A 105 -6.73 2.14 10.23
C PHE A 105 -7.79 3.23 10.07
N ARG A 106 -8.53 3.48 11.16
CA ARG A 106 -9.36 4.67 11.32
C ARG A 106 -8.77 5.52 12.44
N LEU A 107 -8.64 6.82 12.21
CA LEU A 107 -8.15 7.80 13.17
C LEU A 107 -9.28 8.76 13.50
N ALA A 108 -9.56 8.94 14.80
CA ALA A 108 -10.49 9.95 15.28
C ALA A 108 -9.74 11.24 15.63
N LEU A 109 -10.30 12.38 15.22
CA LEU A 109 -9.76 13.70 15.50
C LEU A 109 -10.54 14.36 16.65
N ALA A 110 -9.89 15.30 17.34
CA ALA A 110 -10.47 16.00 18.48
C ALA A 110 -11.74 16.81 18.16
N ASP A 111 -11.96 17.18 16.91
CA ASP A 111 -13.17 17.88 16.42
C ASP A 111 -14.32 16.93 16.05
N GLY A 112 -14.13 15.63 16.21
CA GLY A 112 -15.09 14.58 15.88
C GLY A 112 -15.03 14.07 14.43
N ALA A 113 -14.16 14.63 13.58
CA ALA A 113 -13.89 14.07 12.26
C ALA A 113 -13.11 12.76 12.37
N ALA A 114 -13.20 11.93 11.31
CA ALA A 114 -12.41 10.71 11.21
C ALA A 114 -11.77 10.60 9.82
N VAL A 115 -10.60 9.96 9.77
CA VAL A 115 -9.89 9.68 8.52
C VAL A 115 -9.45 8.23 8.51
N THR A 116 -9.37 7.62 7.32
CA THR A 116 -8.94 6.24 7.14
C THR A 116 -7.67 6.15 6.31
N ALA A 117 -6.85 5.14 6.58
CA ALA A 117 -5.60 4.91 5.88
C ALA A 117 -5.26 3.42 5.81
N ALA A 118 -4.58 3.00 4.74
CA ALA A 118 -4.02 1.66 4.66
C ALA A 118 -2.81 1.49 5.60
N ARG A 119 -2.01 2.57 5.80
CA ARG A 119 -0.81 2.56 6.65
C ARG A 119 -0.71 3.84 7.48
N LEU A 120 -0.01 3.75 8.63
CA LEU A 120 0.24 4.89 9.51
C LEU A 120 1.73 5.13 9.69
N LEU A 121 2.12 6.42 9.64
CA LEU A 121 3.40 6.92 10.12
C LEU A 121 3.16 7.83 11.33
N VAL A 122 3.52 7.38 12.52
CA VAL A 122 3.44 8.16 13.74
C VAL A 122 4.75 8.93 13.93
N ALA A 123 4.69 10.25 13.82
CA ALA A 123 5.80 11.20 13.95
C ALA A 123 5.48 12.28 15.01
N THR A 124 4.75 11.88 16.05
CA THR A 124 4.22 12.76 17.11
C THR A 124 5.29 13.37 18.01
N GLY A 125 6.53 12.85 17.95
CA GLY A 125 7.64 13.32 18.78
C GLY A 125 7.47 12.98 20.26
N LEU A 126 8.02 13.84 21.12
CA LEU A 126 8.04 13.65 22.56
C LEU A 126 7.69 14.95 23.30
N VAL A 127 7.57 14.84 24.62
CA VAL A 127 7.44 15.96 25.57
C VAL A 127 8.70 15.99 26.42
N ASP A 128 9.27 17.19 26.60
CA ASP A 128 10.34 17.46 27.54
C ASP A 128 9.74 17.72 28.93
N GLU A 129 9.81 16.71 29.82
CA GLU A 129 9.37 16.89 31.21
C GLU A 129 10.48 17.58 32.02
N LEU A 130 10.26 18.86 32.29
CA LEU A 130 11.21 19.71 32.98
C LEU A 130 11.07 19.59 34.49
N PRO A 131 12.17 19.77 35.27
CA PRO A 131 12.09 19.88 36.72
C PRO A 131 11.23 21.07 37.13
N GLN A 132 10.54 20.92 38.25
CA GLN A 132 9.62 21.95 38.77
C GLN A 132 10.40 23.07 39.50
N VAL A 133 11.18 23.83 38.74
CA VAL A 133 11.92 25.02 39.21
C VAL A 133 11.25 26.28 38.67
N PRO A 134 10.75 27.17 39.50
CA PRO A 134 10.12 28.43 39.10
C PRO A 134 10.97 29.24 38.11
N GLY A 135 10.36 29.66 36.99
CA GLY A 135 11.02 30.41 35.92
C GLY A 135 11.79 29.59 34.91
N LEU A 136 11.90 28.26 35.10
CA LEU A 136 12.68 27.40 34.20
C LEU A 136 11.93 27.12 32.88
N ALA A 137 10.67 26.73 32.95
CA ALA A 137 9.87 26.35 31.76
C ALA A 137 9.66 27.54 30.81
N GLU A 138 9.52 28.76 31.33
CA GLU A 138 9.33 29.98 30.55
C GLU A 138 10.56 30.35 29.71
N ARG A 139 11.73 29.78 30.10
CA ARG A 139 13.02 30.04 29.46
C ARG A 139 13.50 28.88 28.57
N TRP A 140 12.74 27.76 28.56
CA TRP A 140 13.09 26.57 27.79
C TRP A 140 13.23 26.86 26.30
N GLY A 141 14.33 26.39 25.70
CA GLY A 141 14.68 26.61 24.30
C GLY A 141 15.23 28.00 23.97
N ARG A 142 15.45 28.86 24.97
CA ARG A 142 16.05 30.19 24.82
C ARG A 142 17.43 30.26 25.47
N ASP A 143 17.46 30.33 26.81
CA ASP A 143 18.66 30.30 27.62
C ASP A 143 18.61 29.23 28.73
N VAL A 144 17.52 28.48 28.83
CA VAL A 144 17.45 27.16 29.44
C VAL A 144 17.52 26.12 28.32
N LEU A 145 18.61 25.37 28.30
CA LEU A 145 19.06 24.57 27.16
C LEU A 145 19.28 23.12 27.57
N HIS A 146 19.33 22.22 26.60
CA HIS A 146 19.71 20.82 26.81
C HIS A 146 20.92 20.42 25.97
N CYS A 147 20.79 20.50 24.64
CA CYS A 147 21.74 19.95 23.69
C CYS A 147 22.85 20.93 23.35
N PRO A 148 24.12 20.63 23.67
CA PRO A 148 25.22 21.53 23.33
C PRO A 148 25.50 21.61 21.82
N TYR A 149 25.22 20.58 21.06
CA TYR A 149 25.36 20.59 19.61
C TYR A 149 24.28 21.45 18.92
N CYS A 150 23.16 21.69 19.61
CA CYS A 150 22.08 22.53 19.11
C CYS A 150 22.23 24.01 19.47
N HIS A 151 22.87 24.32 20.62
CA HIS A 151 22.89 25.67 21.20
C HIS A 151 24.26 26.10 21.76
N GLY A 152 25.25 25.20 21.78
CA GLY A 152 26.54 25.50 22.42
C GLY A 152 27.30 26.62 21.74
N TRP A 153 27.19 26.75 20.41
CA TRP A 153 27.84 27.81 19.65
C TRP A 153 27.29 29.20 20.03
N GLU A 154 25.99 29.32 20.24
CA GLU A 154 25.32 30.56 20.65
C GLU A 154 25.66 30.91 22.10
N ALA A 155 25.86 29.91 22.96
CA ALA A 155 26.24 30.05 24.35
C ALA A 155 27.77 30.09 24.58
N ARG A 156 28.60 30.05 23.53
CA ARG A 156 30.07 30.03 23.68
C ARG A 156 30.61 31.24 24.43
N GLY A 157 31.53 30.97 25.34
CA GLY A 157 32.15 32.01 26.14
C GLY A 157 31.26 32.66 27.23
N LEU A 158 30.00 32.20 27.34
CA LEU A 158 29.10 32.66 28.40
C LEU A 158 29.27 31.78 29.65
N PRO A 159 28.99 32.33 30.86
CA PRO A 159 28.85 31.52 32.06
C PRO A 159 27.69 30.55 31.94
N VAL A 160 27.98 29.26 32.03
CA VAL A 160 26.99 28.15 31.90
C VAL A 160 26.86 27.43 33.24
N ALA A 161 25.62 27.31 33.73
CA ALA A 161 25.31 26.43 34.86
C ALA A 161 24.65 25.15 34.36
N VAL A 162 25.01 24.01 34.93
CA VAL A 162 24.41 22.68 34.62
C VAL A 162 23.62 22.24 35.84
N LEU A 163 22.31 22.14 35.73
CA LEU A 163 21.42 21.65 36.78
C LEU A 163 21.36 20.13 36.74
N ALA A 164 21.83 19.48 37.80
CA ALA A 164 21.77 18.01 37.89
C ALA A 164 20.34 17.54 38.15
N THR A 165 19.77 16.87 37.15
CA THR A 165 18.46 16.21 37.19
C THR A 165 18.55 14.69 37.06
N GLY A 166 19.76 14.17 36.85
CA GLY A 166 20.02 12.76 36.67
C GLY A 166 21.50 12.43 36.46
N PRO A 167 21.82 11.16 36.13
CA PRO A 167 23.19 10.63 36.08
C PRO A 167 24.04 11.26 34.97
N LEU A 168 23.45 11.93 34.00
CA LEU A 168 24.17 12.54 32.88
C LEU A 168 24.75 13.94 33.24
N ALA A 169 24.47 14.49 34.40
CA ALA A 169 24.83 15.88 34.74
C ALA A 169 26.33 16.12 34.70
N VAL A 170 27.15 15.19 35.24
CA VAL A 170 28.62 15.29 35.21
C VAL A 170 29.12 15.25 33.77
N HIS A 171 28.62 14.33 32.98
CA HIS A 171 28.95 14.25 31.56
C HIS A 171 28.57 15.51 30.79
N GLN A 172 27.38 16.06 31.05
CA GLN A 172 26.94 17.31 30.43
C GLN A 172 27.85 18.49 30.84
N ALA A 173 28.22 18.63 32.11
CA ALA A 173 29.13 19.67 32.54
C ALA A 173 30.49 19.56 31.84
N GLN A 174 31.04 18.35 31.75
CA GLN A 174 32.28 18.09 31.01
C GLN A 174 32.16 18.35 29.50
N LEU A 175 31.03 18.06 28.91
CA LEU A 175 30.77 18.29 27.48
C LEU A 175 30.62 19.78 27.18
N TRP A 176 29.84 20.54 27.96
CA TRP A 176 29.66 21.97 27.80
C TRP A 176 30.96 22.75 27.95
N ARG A 177 31.93 22.22 28.71
CA ARG A 177 33.28 22.78 28.84
C ARG A 177 34.01 22.95 27.50
N GLN A 178 33.51 22.36 26.43
CA GLN A 178 34.05 22.55 25.09
C GLN A 178 33.71 23.93 24.50
N TRP A 179 32.60 24.52 24.90
CA TRP A 179 32.15 25.82 24.38
C TRP A 179 32.45 27.00 25.27
N THR A 180 32.69 26.78 26.56
CA THR A 180 33.04 27.85 27.52
C THR A 180 33.94 27.34 28.63
N ASP A 181 34.82 28.24 29.12
CA ASP A 181 35.68 27.96 30.27
C ASP A 181 34.95 28.14 31.59
N ASP A 182 33.82 28.83 31.63
CA ASP A 182 33.02 29.13 32.80
C ASP A 182 31.82 28.20 32.92
N VAL A 183 32.05 27.01 33.49
CA VAL A 183 31.01 26.00 33.72
C VAL A 183 30.88 25.74 35.22
N THR A 184 29.66 25.80 35.72
CA THR A 184 29.30 25.46 37.10
C THR A 184 28.30 24.30 37.13
N LEU A 185 28.63 23.23 37.82
CA LEU A 185 27.68 22.14 38.11
C LEU A 185 26.91 22.44 39.40
N LEU A 186 25.60 22.36 39.33
CA LEU A 186 24.67 22.53 40.46
C LEU A 186 24.07 21.15 40.77
N PRO A 187 24.51 20.46 41.83
CA PRO A 187 23.95 19.14 42.19
C PRO A 187 22.45 19.16 42.48
N HIS A 188 21.91 20.30 42.91
CA HIS A 188 20.51 20.50 43.23
C HIS A 188 20.02 19.48 44.26
N THR A 189 19.11 18.56 43.87
CA THR A 189 18.59 17.47 44.70
C THR A 189 19.35 16.15 44.51
N ALA A 190 20.29 16.08 43.57
CA ALA A 190 21.14 14.91 43.39
C ALA A 190 22.34 14.90 44.35
N ALA A 191 22.94 13.73 44.53
CA ALA A 191 24.19 13.64 45.29
C ALA A 191 25.30 14.43 44.61
N ALA A 192 26.17 15.07 45.40
CA ALA A 192 27.34 15.72 44.83
C ALA A 192 28.29 14.69 44.22
N PRO A 193 28.99 15.03 43.12
CA PRO A 193 29.98 14.16 42.49
C PRO A 193 31.10 13.80 43.49
N THR A 194 31.58 12.56 43.46
CA THR A 194 32.62 12.03 44.34
C THR A 194 33.68 11.28 43.55
N GLY A 195 34.83 10.99 44.16
CA GLY A 195 35.90 10.20 43.57
C GLY A 195 36.37 10.73 42.20
N GLU A 196 36.43 9.89 41.19
CA GLU A 196 36.90 10.20 39.83
C GLU A 196 36.07 11.30 39.14
N GLU A 197 34.74 11.36 39.40
CA GLU A 197 33.89 12.41 38.84
C GLU A 197 34.28 13.79 39.37
N ALA A 198 34.47 13.92 40.68
CA ALA A 198 34.86 15.18 41.31
C ALA A 198 36.26 15.61 40.85
N GLU A 199 37.21 14.66 40.75
CA GLU A 199 38.57 14.92 40.28
C GLU A 199 38.54 15.37 38.80
N GLY A 200 37.77 14.70 37.94
CA GLY A 200 37.62 15.07 36.54
C GLY A 200 37.03 16.45 36.31
N LEU A 201 36.02 16.84 37.09
CA LEU A 201 35.45 18.19 37.09
C LEU A 201 36.50 19.24 37.53
N ALA A 202 37.17 19.00 38.66
CA ALA A 202 38.20 19.89 39.18
C ALA A 202 39.37 20.06 38.20
N ALA A 203 39.84 18.97 37.59
CA ALA A 203 40.95 18.99 36.61
C ALA A 203 40.62 19.82 35.36
N ARG A 204 39.33 19.97 35.05
CA ARG A 204 38.86 20.80 33.94
C ARG A 204 38.38 22.18 34.36
N GLY A 205 38.55 22.55 35.62
CA GLY A 205 38.17 23.86 36.15
C GLY A 205 36.64 24.07 36.23
N ILE A 206 35.88 22.99 36.30
CA ILE A 206 34.42 23.06 36.45
C ILE A 206 34.08 23.21 37.94
N ALA A 207 33.42 24.30 38.29
CA ALA A 207 33.00 24.54 39.67
C ALA A 207 31.81 23.66 40.04
N VAL A 208 31.79 23.17 41.30
CA VAL A 208 30.62 22.45 41.85
C VAL A 208 30.07 23.30 43.01
N VAL A 209 28.84 23.78 42.88
CA VAL A 209 28.19 24.62 43.90
C VAL A 209 27.02 23.84 44.51
N PRO A 210 27.17 23.36 45.76
CA PRO A 210 26.11 22.61 46.43
C PRO A 210 24.96 23.53 46.84
N GLY A 211 23.76 22.99 46.84
CA GLY A 211 22.52 23.63 47.25
C GLY A 211 21.39 23.36 46.27
N GLU A 212 20.19 23.33 46.79
CA GLU A 212 18.98 23.18 45.99
C GLU A 212 18.68 24.48 45.23
N VAL A 213 18.39 24.39 43.94
CA VAL A 213 17.98 25.53 43.12
C VAL A 213 16.50 25.83 43.39
N ALA A 214 16.21 27.03 43.87
CA ALA A 214 14.87 27.46 44.23
C ALA A 214 14.16 28.22 43.11
N ALA A 215 14.88 28.94 42.25
CA ALA A 215 14.30 29.68 41.13
C ALA A 215 15.34 30.07 40.08
N VAL A 216 14.87 30.35 38.88
CA VAL A 216 15.64 31.02 37.83
C VAL A 216 15.52 32.54 37.98
N GLU A 217 16.64 33.25 37.90
CA GLU A 217 16.72 34.71 38.02
C GLU A 217 16.85 35.34 36.61
N THR A 218 16.03 36.36 36.36
CA THR A 218 16.02 37.06 35.05
C THR A 218 16.04 38.57 35.24
N ALA A 219 16.69 39.28 34.33
CA ALA A 219 16.60 40.72 34.21
C ALA A 219 16.55 41.09 32.71
N ASP A 220 15.76 42.08 32.37
CA ASP A 220 15.61 42.61 31.01
C ASP A 220 15.27 41.49 29.97
N GLY A 221 14.52 40.50 30.42
CA GLY A 221 14.10 39.37 29.55
C GLY A 221 15.19 38.33 29.26
N ALA A 222 16.33 38.36 29.95
CA ALA A 222 17.43 37.42 29.83
C ALA A 222 17.73 36.71 31.17
N LEU A 223 18.28 35.49 31.10
CA LEU A 223 18.78 34.76 32.25
C LEU A 223 19.99 35.49 32.86
N THR A 224 19.97 35.69 34.16
CA THR A 224 21.09 36.29 34.91
C THR A 224 21.70 35.36 35.95
N GLY A 225 21.01 34.30 36.32
CA GLY A 225 21.49 33.33 37.28
C GLY A 225 20.40 32.40 37.79
N VAL A 226 20.77 31.62 38.79
CA VAL A 226 19.84 30.77 39.55
C VAL A 226 19.98 31.08 41.04
N ARG A 227 18.87 31.16 41.77
CA ARG A 227 18.84 31.38 43.20
C ARG A 227 18.73 30.03 43.93
N LEU A 228 19.62 29.81 44.86
CA LEU A 228 19.60 28.62 45.70
C LEU A 228 18.63 28.80 46.88
N ALA A 229 18.21 27.71 47.51
CA ALA A 229 17.31 27.71 48.66
C ALA A 229 17.88 28.43 49.90
N ASP A 230 19.20 28.52 50.03
CA ASP A 230 19.89 29.26 51.07
C ASP A 230 20.01 30.78 50.79
N GLY A 231 19.47 31.26 49.69
CA GLY A 231 19.45 32.65 49.28
C GLY A 231 20.65 33.10 48.44
N ARG A 232 21.66 32.28 48.23
CA ARG A 232 22.78 32.59 47.32
C ARG A 232 22.30 32.57 45.86
N THR A 233 22.88 33.42 45.04
CA THR A 233 22.68 33.41 43.61
C THR A 233 23.96 32.97 42.90
N VAL A 234 23.81 32.01 41.99
CA VAL A 234 24.87 31.59 41.06
C VAL A 234 24.61 32.24 39.70
N ALA A 235 25.51 33.16 39.33
CA ALA A 235 25.39 33.89 38.08
C ALA A 235 25.62 32.95 36.90
N CYS A 236 24.73 32.97 35.92
CA CYS A 236 24.88 32.28 34.61
C CYS A 236 24.07 32.98 33.55
N ARG A 237 24.45 32.76 32.30
CA ARG A 237 23.75 33.29 31.10
C ARG A 237 23.11 32.18 30.27
N ALA A 238 23.46 30.95 30.57
CA ALA A 238 22.78 29.75 30.07
C ALA A 238 22.66 28.73 31.22
N LEU A 239 21.49 28.08 31.32
CA LEU A 239 21.23 27.02 32.28
C LEU A 239 20.96 25.72 31.50
N VAL A 240 21.80 24.72 31.70
CA VAL A 240 21.66 23.41 31.04
C VAL A 240 20.88 22.47 31.93
N VAL A 241 19.88 21.82 31.33
CA VAL A 241 18.98 20.89 32.02
C VAL A 241 18.78 19.65 31.16
N ALA A 242 18.84 18.48 31.77
CA ALA A 242 18.37 17.25 31.11
C ALA A 242 16.91 16.99 31.51
N PRO A 243 15.94 17.20 30.59
CA PRO A 243 14.56 16.81 30.84
C PRO A 243 14.41 15.28 30.76
N ARG A 244 13.32 14.76 31.31
CA ARG A 244 12.89 13.43 30.98
C ARG A 244 12.18 13.48 29.63
N PHE A 245 12.62 12.66 28.68
CA PHE A 245 12.07 12.60 27.32
C PHE A 245 10.90 11.61 27.25
N THR A 246 9.67 12.09 27.22
CA THR A 246 8.48 11.22 27.22
C THR A 246 7.83 11.18 25.84
N ALA A 247 7.87 10.03 25.20
CA ALA A 247 7.25 9.85 23.88
C ALA A 247 5.75 10.15 23.93
N ARG A 248 5.21 10.81 22.91
CA ARG A 248 3.76 11.01 22.74
C ARG A 248 3.14 9.72 22.22
N GLY A 249 2.74 8.84 23.13
CA GLY A 249 2.29 7.48 22.86
C GLY A 249 0.78 7.31 22.65
N GLY A 250 -0.04 8.38 22.60
CA GLY A 250 -1.51 8.25 22.57
C GLY A 250 -2.03 7.41 21.41
N VAL A 251 -1.61 7.71 20.18
CA VAL A 251 -2.01 6.94 18.99
C VAL A 251 -1.46 5.50 19.01
N PRO A 252 -0.17 5.26 19.28
CA PRO A 252 0.35 3.91 19.48
C PRO A 252 -0.36 3.11 20.58
N ALA A 253 -0.64 3.73 21.73
CA ALA A 253 -1.32 3.06 22.86
C ALA A 253 -2.75 2.64 22.51
N ALA A 254 -3.51 3.45 21.77
CA ALA A 254 -4.83 3.07 21.26
C ALA A 254 -4.78 1.82 20.37
N LEU A 255 -3.63 1.56 19.73
CA LEU A 255 -3.36 0.39 18.91
C LEU A 255 -2.62 -0.75 19.66
N GLY A 256 -2.55 -0.67 21.00
CA GLY A 256 -1.93 -1.68 21.85
C GLY A 256 -0.40 -1.61 21.96
N LEU A 257 0.22 -0.48 21.57
CA LEU A 257 1.67 -0.24 21.69
C LEU A 257 1.97 0.75 22.81
N GLU A 258 2.30 0.23 23.97
CA GLU A 258 2.74 1.07 25.10
C GLU A 258 4.18 1.57 24.89
N PRO A 259 4.47 2.83 25.29
CA PRO A 259 5.84 3.33 25.29
C PRO A 259 6.73 2.48 26.23
N VAL A 260 7.97 2.25 25.80
CA VAL A 260 8.97 1.54 26.61
C VAL A 260 9.96 2.50 27.23
N ASP A 261 10.43 2.20 28.43
CA ASP A 261 11.41 3.04 29.13
C ASP A 261 12.75 3.06 28.41
N VAL A 262 13.37 4.24 28.38
CA VAL A 262 14.76 4.46 28.02
C VAL A 262 15.55 4.66 29.31
N VAL A 263 16.52 3.77 29.55
CA VAL A 263 17.28 3.77 30.80
C VAL A 263 18.74 4.16 30.56
N ASN A 264 19.34 4.85 31.56
CA ASN A 264 20.78 5.06 31.67
C ASN A 264 21.22 4.51 33.03
N GLY A 265 21.93 3.40 33.05
CA GLY A 265 22.14 2.63 34.28
C GLY A 265 20.80 2.13 34.84
N GLU A 266 20.54 2.45 36.13
CA GLU A 266 19.28 2.11 36.80
C GLU A 266 18.19 3.18 36.68
N GLN A 267 18.51 4.33 36.09
CA GLN A 267 17.59 5.47 36.03
C GLN A 267 16.84 5.51 34.69
N VAL A 268 15.51 5.66 34.75
CA VAL A 268 14.68 5.96 33.58
C VAL A 268 14.85 7.43 33.20
N ILE A 269 15.38 7.69 32.01
CA ILE A 269 15.64 9.03 31.47
C ILE A 269 14.60 9.44 30.43
N GLY A 270 13.69 8.56 30.05
CA GLY A 270 12.64 8.84 29.07
C GLY A 270 11.86 7.61 28.68
N SER A 271 11.08 7.75 27.63
CA SER A 271 10.38 6.66 26.98
C SER A 271 10.40 6.81 25.47
N ARG A 272 10.18 5.72 24.76
CA ARG A 272 10.07 5.66 23.30
C ARG A 272 9.07 4.62 22.84
N ILE A 273 8.59 4.71 21.62
CA ILE A 273 7.83 3.64 20.99
C ILE A 273 8.83 2.66 20.38
N ALA A 274 8.71 1.39 20.74
CA ALA A 274 9.59 0.34 20.21
C ALA A 274 9.34 0.12 18.73
N ALA A 275 10.40 0.20 17.94
CA ALA A 275 10.38 -0.02 16.49
C ALA A 275 11.73 -0.60 16.05
N ASP A 276 11.74 -1.23 14.89
CA ASP A 276 12.96 -1.69 14.22
C ASP A 276 13.73 -0.51 13.57
N PRO A 277 14.92 -0.72 12.99
CA PRO A 277 15.68 0.34 12.33
C PRO A 277 14.97 1.02 11.15
N THR A 278 13.94 0.40 10.56
CA THR A 278 13.09 0.99 9.52
C THR A 278 11.90 1.78 10.09
N GLY A 279 11.73 1.76 11.40
CA GLY A 279 10.59 2.36 12.09
C GLY A 279 9.36 1.46 12.18
N ALA A 280 9.39 0.22 11.66
CA ALA A 280 8.28 -0.71 11.76
C ALA A 280 8.07 -1.17 13.20
N THR A 281 6.81 -1.19 13.64
CA THR A 281 6.41 -1.60 14.99
C THR A 281 5.89 -3.04 15.03
N ALA A 282 5.56 -3.52 16.22
CA ALA A 282 4.89 -4.83 16.38
C ALA A 282 3.45 -4.85 15.81
N VAL A 283 2.85 -3.69 15.55
CA VAL A 283 1.53 -3.58 14.89
C VAL A 283 1.73 -3.50 13.38
N PRO A 284 1.31 -4.51 12.61
CA PRO A 284 1.44 -4.50 11.16
C PRO A 284 0.75 -3.27 10.54
N GLY A 285 1.43 -2.58 9.64
CA GLY A 285 0.92 -1.37 9.00
C GLY A 285 1.18 -0.07 9.76
N LEU A 286 1.82 -0.12 10.95
CA LEU A 286 2.17 1.03 11.76
C LEU A 286 3.68 1.22 11.84
N TRP A 287 4.15 2.42 11.47
CA TRP A 287 5.54 2.87 11.61
C TRP A 287 5.63 4.07 12.53
N VAL A 288 6.80 4.23 13.16
CA VAL A 288 7.12 5.36 14.03
C VAL A 288 8.45 5.97 13.60
N ALA A 289 8.56 7.30 13.59
CA ALA A 289 9.79 8.00 13.22
C ALA A 289 10.06 9.23 14.08
N GLY A 290 11.33 9.67 14.10
CA GLY A 290 11.78 10.83 14.87
C GLY A 290 11.74 10.59 16.37
N ASN A 291 11.56 11.66 17.17
CA ASN A 291 11.72 11.58 18.62
C ASN A 291 10.70 10.68 19.35
N ALA A 292 9.64 10.24 18.70
CA ALA A 292 8.77 9.20 19.26
C ALA A 292 9.45 7.81 19.29
N ALA A 293 10.36 7.53 18.32
CA ALA A 293 11.13 6.29 18.24
C ALA A 293 12.53 6.43 18.86
N ASP A 294 13.21 7.55 18.63
CA ASP A 294 14.53 7.88 19.22
C ASP A 294 14.50 9.26 19.87
N PRO A 295 14.48 9.34 21.22
CA PRO A 295 14.41 10.59 21.95
C PRO A 295 15.62 11.51 21.75
N PHE A 296 16.76 10.97 21.30
CA PHE A 296 18.02 11.69 21.15
C PHE A 296 18.27 12.23 19.75
N ASP A 297 17.42 11.87 18.78
CA ASP A 297 17.53 12.35 17.42
C ASP A 297 17.45 13.88 17.34
N GLN A 298 18.42 14.47 16.62
CA GLN A 298 18.36 15.85 16.18
C GLN A 298 17.42 16.00 14.97
N VAL A 299 17.17 17.23 14.55
CA VAL A 299 16.25 17.51 13.42
C VAL A 299 16.62 16.73 12.16
N VAL A 300 17.91 16.65 11.81
CA VAL A 300 18.41 15.92 10.65
C VAL A 300 18.24 14.42 10.81
N GLY A 301 18.50 13.86 12.00
CA GLY A 301 18.29 12.45 12.31
C GLY A 301 16.82 12.07 12.25
N ALA A 302 15.96 12.90 12.84
CA ALA A 302 14.51 12.73 12.78
C ALA A 302 13.98 12.77 11.33
N ALA A 303 14.46 13.69 10.49
CA ALA A 303 14.11 13.74 9.07
C ALA A 303 14.56 12.46 8.34
N ALA A 304 15.80 12.01 8.57
CA ALA A 304 16.31 10.77 7.98
C ALA A 304 15.51 9.54 8.43
N ALA A 305 15.05 9.48 9.69
CA ALA A 305 14.16 8.44 10.19
C ALA A 305 12.81 8.45 9.44
N GLY A 306 12.24 9.63 9.19
CA GLY A 306 11.02 9.78 8.38
C GLY A 306 11.17 9.23 6.97
N VAL A 307 12.29 9.52 6.30
CA VAL A 307 12.61 8.98 4.95
C VAL A 307 12.69 7.46 4.98
N ARG A 308 13.40 6.88 5.97
CA ARG A 308 13.52 5.41 6.08
C ARG A 308 12.17 4.74 6.31
N ALA A 309 11.37 5.28 7.23
CA ALA A 309 10.04 4.77 7.51
C ALA A 309 9.12 4.85 6.29
N ALA A 310 9.14 5.96 5.57
CA ALA A 310 8.37 6.15 4.34
C ALA A 310 8.77 5.15 3.23
N ALA A 311 10.07 4.90 3.07
CA ALA A 311 10.55 3.89 2.12
C ALA A 311 10.07 2.48 2.49
N ALA A 312 10.07 2.13 3.79
CA ALA A 312 9.57 0.86 4.28
C ALA A 312 8.04 0.73 4.10
N ILE A 313 7.28 1.80 4.39
CA ILE A 313 5.83 1.87 4.14
C ILE A 313 5.54 1.64 2.65
N ASN A 314 6.25 2.34 1.76
CA ASN A 314 6.03 2.16 0.33
C ASN A 314 6.35 0.75 -0.15
N ALA A 315 7.42 0.13 0.37
CA ALA A 315 7.76 -1.26 0.06
C ALA A 315 6.66 -2.24 0.53
N ASP A 316 6.08 -2.01 1.70
CA ASP A 316 4.98 -2.83 2.23
C ASP A 316 3.69 -2.65 1.41
N LEU A 317 3.35 -1.41 1.01
CA LEU A 317 2.23 -1.14 0.11
C LEU A 317 2.42 -1.82 -1.25
N VAL A 318 3.62 -1.75 -1.85
CA VAL A 318 3.95 -2.45 -3.10
C VAL A 318 3.79 -3.96 -2.94
N ALA A 319 4.27 -4.54 -1.83
CA ALA A 319 4.10 -5.97 -1.56
C ALA A 319 2.61 -6.35 -1.42
N GLU A 320 1.80 -5.49 -0.80
CA GLU A 320 0.35 -5.67 -0.72
C GLU A 320 -0.31 -5.61 -2.10
N GLU A 321 0.04 -4.61 -2.92
CA GLU A 321 -0.45 -4.46 -4.29
C GLU A 321 -0.10 -5.68 -5.14
N VAL A 322 1.13 -6.20 -5.01
CA VAL A 322 1.55 -7.42 -5.69
C VAL A 322 0.72 -8.62 -5.23
N ARG A 323 0.50 -8.78 -3.90
CA ARG A 323 -0.37 -9.86 -3.38
C ARG A 323 -1.78 -9.77 -3.93
N ARG A 324 -2.38 -8.56 -3.93
CA ARG A 324 -3.73 -8.32 -4.48
C ARG A 324 -3.77 -8.58 -5.98
N ALA A 325 -2.79 -8.09 -6.73
CA ALA A 325 -2.70 -8.33 -8.17
C ALA A 325 -2.54 -9.83 -8.50
N VAL A 326 -1.72 -10.55 -7.70
CA VAL A 326 -1.58 -12.00 -7.84
C VAL A 326 -2.87 -12.71 -7.47
N ALA A 327 -3.54 -12.31 -6.38
CA ALA A 327 -4.82 -12.88 -5.98
C ALA A 327 -5.91 -12.61 -7.05
N ALA A 328 -6.03 -11.36 -7.52
CA ALA A 328 -6.95 -11.00 -8.60
C ALA A 328 -6.66 -11.76 -9.90
N ARG A 329 -5.38 -12.00 -10.21
CA ARG A 329 -5.00 -12.81 -11.37
C ARG A 329 -5.32 -14.29 -11.18
N ARG A 330 -5.25 -14.80 -9.94
CA ARG A 330 -5.60 -16.19 -9.59
C ARG A 330 -7.11 -16.40 -9.43
N ASP A 331 -7.83 -15.34 -9.09
CA ASP A 331 -9.29 -15.32 -8.96
C ASP A 331 -9.85 -14.04 -9.61
N PRO A 332 -9.85 -13.97 -10.95
CA PRO A 332 -10.30 -12.79 -11.69
C PRO A 332 -11.81 -12.50 -11.51
N PHE A 333 -12.56 -13.46 -10.97
CA PHE A 333 -14.00 -13.36 -10.68
C PHE A 333 -14.27 -13.29 -9.17
N GLY A 334 -13.25 -13.18 -8.35
CA GLY A 334 -13.39 -13.00 -6.90
C GLY A 334 -13.91 -11.60 -6.53
N ALA A 335 -14.55 -11.50 -5.37
CA ALA A 335 -15.18 -10.25 -4.88
C ALA A 335 -14.27 -9.01 -4.93
N ALA A 336 -12.96 -9.18 -4.71
CA ALA A 336 -11.97 -8.09 -4.77
C ALA A 336 -11.74 -7.59 -6.21
N GLY A 337 -11.68 -8.49 -7.20
CA GLY A 337 -11.58 -8.13 -8.62
C GLY A 337 -12.83 -7.40 -9.11
N GLU A 338 -13.99 -7.84 -8.64
CA GLU A 338 -15.26 -7.16 -8.93
C GLU A 338 -15.34 -5.77 -8.37
N GLN A 339 -14.96 -5.60 -7.12
CA GLN A 339 -14.98 -4.30 -6.47
C GLN A 339 -14.08 -3.31 -7.23
N GLU A 340 -12.90 -3.72 -7.64
CA GLU A 340 -11.98 -2.87 -8.42
C GLU A 340 -12.55 -2.52 -9.80
N VAL A 341 -13.18 -3.48 -10.47
CA VAL A 341 -13.87 -3.23 -11.75
C VAL A 341 -15.07 -2.33 -11.56
N CYS A 342 -15.89 -2.58 -10.53
CA CYS A 342 -17.03 -1.71 -10.19
C CYS A 342 -16.58 -0.28 -9.85
N GLU A 343 -15.53 -0.10 -9.07
CA GLU A 343 -14.99 1.23 -8.74
C GLU A 343 -14.43 1.95 -9.97
N ARG A 344 -13.76 1.23 -10.87
CA ARG A 344 -13.23 1.78 -12.13
C ARG A 344 -14.34 2.13 -13.13
N VAL A 345 -15.39 1.31 -13.22
CA VAL A 345 -16.47 1.48 -14.20
C VAL A 345 -17.55 2.43 -13.71
N LEU A 346 -17.90 2.38 -12.42
CA LEU A 346 -18.98 3.19 -11.86
C LEU A 346 -18.51 4.57 -11.40
N GLY A 347 -17.22 4.75 -11.01
CA GLY A 347 -16.69 6.02 -10.57
C GLY A 347 -17.66 6.79 -9.66
N GLU A 348 -17.82 8.10 -9.91
CA GLU A 348 -18.77 8.96 -9.19
C GLU A 348 -20.27 8.70 -9.49
N ARG A 349 -20.59 7.71 -10.35
CA ARG A 349 -21.97 7.40 -10.75
C ARG A 349 -22.69 6.43 -9.80
N ARG A 350 -22.24 6.28 -8.56
CA ARG A 350 -22.91 5.48 -7.51
C ARG A 350 -24.28 6.02 -7.05
N HIS A 351 -24.97 6.81 -7.84
CA HIS A 351 -26.32 7.27 -7.49
C HIS A 351 -27.32 6.13 -7.60
N GLY A 352 -27.60 5.45 -6.47
CA GLY A 352 -28.73 4.53 -6.31
C GLY A 352 -28.43 3.11 -5.84
N LEU A 353 -27.16 2.80 -5.47
CA LEU A 353 -26.86 1.53 -4.80
C LEU A 353 -26.72 1.78 -3.29
N ALA A 354 -27.36 0.93 -2.47
CA ALA A 354 -27.38 1.02 -1.03
C ALA A 354 -25.98 1.15 -0.43
N GLU A 355 -25.84 2.08 0.53
CA GLU A 355 -24.64 2.25 1.36
C GLU A 355 -24.30 0.94 2.07
N PRO A 356 -23.00 0.60 2.27
CA PRO A 356 -22.61 -0.53 3.11
C PRO A 356 -22.93 -0.19 4.57
N GLY A 357 -24.07 -0.60 5.05
CA GLY A 357 -24.55 -0.31 6.41
C GLY A 357 -25.98 -0.71 6.71
N ASP A 358 -26.75 -1.15 5.73
CA ASP A 358 -28.09 -1.69 6.00
C ASP A 358 -28.00 -3.12 6.52
N PRO A 359 -28.77 -3.46 7.60
CA PRO A 359 -28.63 -4.75 8.27
C PRO A 359 -29.02 -5.90 7.36
N ALA A 360 -28.13 -6.88 7.32
CA ALA A 360 -28.17 -8.11 6.59
C ALA A 360 -29.56 -8.74 6.42
N GLY A 361 -29.95 -8.90 5.17
CA GLY A 361 -30.79 -10.01 4.78
C GLY A 361 -30.04 -11.34 5.00
N PRO A 362 -30.73 -12.48 5.09
CA PRO A 362 -30.15 -13.73 5.58
C PRO A 362 -28.95 -14.17 4.74
N ALA A 363 -27.89 -14.57 5.45
CA ALA A 363 -26.66 -15.12 4.89
C ALA A 363 -26.96 -16.14 3.80
N ALA A 364 -26.49 -15.83 2.57
CA ALA A 364 -26.45 -16.82 1.52
C ALA A 364 -25.50 -17.95 1.93
N ALA A 365 -26.01 -19.14 1.96
CA ALA A 365 -25.25 -20.36 2.20
C ALA A 365 -24.14 -20.48 1.17
N ALA A 366 -22.97 -20.98 1.63
CA ALA A 366 -21.84 -21.30 0.78
C ALA A 366 -22.28 -22.13 -0.42
N ASP A 367 -21.85 -21.72 -1.63
CA ASP A 367 -22.07 -22.48 -2.85
C ASP A 367 -21.51 -23.89 -2.71
N PRO A 368 -22.29 -24.91 -3.04
CA PRO A 368 -21.76 -26.25 -3.19
C PRO A 368 -20.88 -26.31 -4.44
N ALA A 369 -19.76 -27.02 -4.32
CA ALA A 369 -18.83 -27.32 -5.41
C ALA A 369 -19.56 -27.67 -6.70
N GLY A 370 -19.10 -27.09 -7.82
CA GLY A 370 -19.64 -27.40 -9.15
C GLY A 370 -19.57 -28.91 -9.44
N PRO A 371 -20.50 -29.41 -10.25
CA PRO A 371 -20.65 -30.84 -10.44
C PRO A 371 -19.46 -31.45 -11.16
N ALA A 372 -19.00 -32.58 -10.61
CA ALA A 372 -18.09 -33.48 -11.25
C ALA A 372 -18.73 -34.03 -12.55
N ASP A 373 -17.88 -34.17 -13.57
CA ASP A 373 -18.05 -34.90 -14.82
C ASP A 373 -19.39 -35.60 -15.06
N ALA A 374 -20.30 -34.93 -15.77
CA ALA A 374 -21.35 -35.62 -16.48
C ALA A 374 -20.79 -36.11 -17.83
N ALA A 375 -20.89 -37.41 -18.10
CA ALA A 375 -20.53 -38.02 -19.37
C ALA A 375 -21.20 -37.25 -20.52
N GLY A 376 -20.44 -36.91 -21.57
CA GLY A 376 -21.00 -36.30 -22.77
C GLY A 376 -22.12 -37.13 -23.38
N PRO A 377 -22.99 -36.54 -24.22
CA PRO A 377 -24.10 -37.23 -24.83
C PRO A 377 -23.61 -38.36 -25.73
N PRO A 378 -24.41 -39.42 -25.86
CA PRO A 378 -24.10 -40.49 -26.83
C PRO A 378 -24.04 -39.94 -28.26
N GLU A 379 -23.16 -40.48 -29.09
CA GLU A 379 -23.01 -40.11 -30.51
C GLU A 379 -24.38 -40.07 -31.21
N GLY A 380 -24.79 -38.89 -31.73
CA GLY A 380 -26.06 -38.69 -32.44
C GLY A 380 -27.20 -38.09 -31.61
N GLY A 381 -26.95 -37.59 -30.40
CA GLY A 381 -27.95 -36.92 -29.53
C GLY A 381 -28.27 -35.48 -29.97
N ASP A 382 -29.46 -34.97 -29.56
CA ASP A 382 -29.88 -33.58 -29.75
C ASP A 382 -29.02 -32.64 -28.89
N VAL A 383 -28.12 -31.87 -29.54
CA VAL A 383 -27.18 -30.92 -28.89
C VAL A 383 -27.94 -29.86 -28.10
N ALA A 384 -29.09 -29.40 -28.58
CA ALA A 384 -29.91 -28.42 -27.87
C ALA A 384 -30.49 -29.01 -26.58
N ALA A 385 -30.99 -30.25 -26.64
CA ALA A 385 -31.51 -30.96 -25.46
C ALA A 385 -30.41 -31.21 -24.40
N PHE A 386 -29.18 -31.48 -24.84
CA PHE A 386 -28.03 -31.62 -23.92
C PHE A 386 -27.79 -30.33 -23.13
N TRP A 387 -27.69 -29.19 -23.83
CA TRP A 387 -27.45 -27.89 -23.15
C TRP A 387 -28.64 -27.44 -22.32
N ASP A 388 -29.89 -27.64 -22.78
CA ASP A 388 -31.08 -27.35 -21.99
C ASP A 388 -31.14 -28.16 -20.69
N THR A 389 -30.73 -29.44 -20.72
CA THR A 389 -30.63 -30.28 -19.52
C THR A 389 -29.57 -29.73 -18.59
N ARG A 390 -28.37 -29.42 -19.07
CA ARG A 390 -27.26 -28.91 -18.29
C ARG A 390 -27.61 -27.55 -17.61
N TYR A 391 -28.23 -26.64 -18.34
CA TYR A 391 -28.73 -25.41 -17.75
C TYR A 391 -29.89 -25.65 -16.75
N GLY A 392 -30.72 -26.66 -16.99
CA GLY A 392 -31.85 -27.01 -16.14
C GLY A 392 -31.47 -27.62 -14.77
N GLU A 393 -30.32 -28.28 -14.69
CA GLU A 393 -29.82 -28.94 -13.46
C GLU A 393 -29.32 -27.95 -12.38
N HIS A 394 -29.06 -26.70 -12.73
CA HIS A 394 -28.52 -25.68 -11.84
C HIS A 394 -29.33 -24.39 -11.93
N GLU A 395 -29.52 -23.69 -10.81
CA GLU A 395 -30.16 -22.37 -10.83
C GLU A 395 -29.33 -21.34 -11.60
N ARG A 396 -28.01 -21.49 -11.60
CA ARG A 396 -27.05 -20.65 -12.33
C ARG A 396 -25.80 -21.47 -12.64
N ILE A 397 -25.32 -21.43 -13.88
CA ILE A 397 -24.06 -22.10 -14.28
C ILE A 397 -22.90 -21.11 -14.34
N TRP A 398 -23.15 -19.89 -14.81
CA TRP A 398 -22.12 -18.87 -15.00
C TRP A 398 -22.23 -17.76 -13.96
N SER A 399 -21.14 -17.03 -13.75
CA SER A 399 -21.04 -15.98 -12.73
C SER A 399 -22.05 -14.83 -12.90
N GLY A 400 -22.67 -14.70 -14.09
CA GLY A 400 -23.56 -13.60 -14.45
C GLY A 400 -22.84 -12.28 -14.70
N ARG A 401 -21.52 -12.31 -14.88
CA ARG A 401 -20.66 -11.14 -15.11
C ARG A 401 -20.15 -11.12 -16.54
N PRO A 402 -19.91 -9.92 -17.12
CA PRO A 402 -19.33 -9.81 -18.44
C PRO A 402 -17.89 -10.33 -18.46
N ASN A 403 -17.47 -10.84 -19.59
CA ASN A 403 -16.10 -11.30 -19.80
C ASN A 403 -15.10 -10.15 -19.66
N GLY A 404 -14.04 -10.34 -18.86
CA GLY A 404 -13.04 -9.30 -18.60
C GLY A 404 -12.28 -8.84 -19.84
N ALA A 405 -12.03 -9.74 -20.80
CA ALA A 405 -11.41 -9.36 -22.06
C ALA A 405 -12.37 -8.55 -22.94
N LEU A 406 -13.67 -8.90 -22.98
CA LEU A 406 -14.69 -8.10 -23.66
C LEU A 406 -14.73 -6.67 -23.07
N VAL A 407 -14.79 -6.56 -21.75
CA VAL A 407 -14.81 -5.27 -21.08
C VAL A 407 -13.56 -4.45 -21.41
N ARG A 408 -12.38 -5.05 -21.39
CA ARG A 408 -11.11 -4.39 -21.67
C ARG A 408 -11.02 -3.87 -23.09
N GLU A 409 -11.34 -4.70 -24.07
CA GLU A 409 -11.16 -4.39 -25.49
C GLU A 409 -12.27 -3.47 -26.05
N VAL A 410 -13.48 -3.52 -25.46
CA VAL A 410 -14.65 -2.79 -25.98
C VAL A 410 -14.96 -1.53 -25.19
N SER A 411 -14.36 -1.35 -23.98
CA SER A 411 -14.54 -0.13 -23.20
C SER A 411 -13.98 1.08 -23.94
N GLY A 412 -14.85 2.05 -24.27
CA GLY A 412 -14.47 3.26 -24.99
C GLY A 412 -14.71 3.21 -26.47
N GLU A 413 -15.08 2.06 -27.02
CA GLU A 413 -15.54 1.95 -28.42
C GLU A 413 -16.89 2.65 -28.59
N ARG A 414 -17.13 3.16 -29.80
CA ARG A 414 -18.40 3.82 -30.11
C ARG A 414 -19.51 2.76 -30.23
N PRO A 415 -20.57 2.79 -29.41
CA PRO A 415 -21.63 1.82 -29.46
C PRO A 415 -22.32 1.79 -30.84
N GLY A 416 -22.53 0.57 -31.35
CA GLY A 416 -23.20 0.26 -32.60
C GLY A 416 -24.06 -0.99 -32.45
N ARG A 417 -24.01 -1.88 -33.43
CA ARG A 417 -24.67 -3.20 -33.40
C ARG A 417 -23.66 -4.26 -32.97
N ALA A 418 -23.99 -5.07 -31.97
CA ALA A 418 -23.16 -6.16 -31.49
C ALA A 418 -23.83 -7.51 -31.70
N LEU A 419 -23.05 -8.54 -32.05
CA LEU A 419 -23.45 -9.94 -32.10
C LEU A 419 -22.66 -10.72 -31.05
N ASP A 420 -23.37 -11.35 -30.12
CA ASP A 420 -22.80 -12.18 -29.06
C ASP A 420 -23.12 -13.66 -29.34
N LEU A 421 -22.08 -14.45 -29.64
CA LEU A 421 -22.19 -15.85 -30.09
C LEU A 421 -21.92 -16.80 -28.91
N GLY A 422 -22.92 -17.62 -28.55
CA GLY A 422 -22.90 -18.48 -27.38
C GLY A 422 -23.08 -17.67 -26.08
N CYS A 423 -24.09 -16.81 -26.06
CA CYS A 423 -24.30 -15.82 -25.00
C CYS A 423 -24.63 -16.42 -23.61
N GLY A 424 -24.96 -17.72 -23.53
CA GLY A 424 -25.33 -18.36 -22.26
C GLY A 424 -26.44 -17.62 -21.53
N GLU A 425 -26.23 -17.34 -20.25
CA GLU A 425 -27.17 -16.60 -19.39
C GLU A 425 -27.13 -15.07 -19.60
N GLY A 426 -26.42 -14.56 -20.65
CA GLY A 426 -26.54 -13.22 -21.19
C GLY A 426 -25.72 -12.13 -20.51
N ALA A 427 -24.72 -12.45 -19.69
CA ALA A 427 -23.93 -11.46 -18.94
C ALA A 427 -23.22 -10.45 -19.87
N ASP A 428 -22.59 -10.92 -20.95
CA ASP A 428 -21.90 -10.07 -21.93
C ASP A 428 -22.90 -9.22 -22.73
N ALA A 429 -24.01 -9.81 -23.16
CA ALA A 429 -25.07 -9.10 -23.87
C ALA A 429 -25.69 -7.96 -23.03
N VAL A 430 -25.96 -8.20 -21.74
CA VAL A 430 -26.50 -7.20 -20.81
C VAL A 430 -25.48 -6.08 -20.59
N TRP A 431 -24.20 -6.42 -20.43
CA TRP A 431 -23.15 -5.42 -20.27
C TRP A 431 -22.99 -4.55 -21.53
N LEU A 432 -22.94 -5.15 -22.72
CA LEU A 432 -22.89 -4.42 -24.00
C LEU A 432 -24.07 -3.46 -24.14
N ALA A 433 -25.28 -3.92 -23.82
CA ALA A 433 -26.49 -3.08 -23.85
C ALA A 433 -26.39 -1.91 -22.85
N ALA A 434 -25.82 -2.12 -21.66
CA ALA A 434 -25.56 -1.07 -20.68
C ALA A 434 -24.55 -0.02 -21.18
N GLN A 435 -23.62 -0.41 -22.09
CA GLN A 435 -22.72 0.52 -22.79
C GLN A 435 -23.36 1.23 -23.99
N GLY A 436 -24.64 0.94 -24.30
CA GLY A 436 -25.40 1.56 -25.37
C GLY A 436 -25.40 0.79 -26.71
N TRP A 437 -24.84 -0.42 -26.74
CA TRP A 437 -24.88 -1.29 -27.91
C TRP A 437 -26.29 -1.85 -28.15
N ARG A 438 -26.66 -2.07 -29.41
CA ARG A 438 -27.81 -2.89 -29.79
C ARG A 438 -27.33 -4.32 -30.03
N VAL A 439 -27.70 -5.22 -29.14
CA VAL A 439 -27.14 -6.57 -29.10
C VAL A 439 -28.09 -7.59 -29.72
N THR A 440 -27.56 -8.45 -30.60
CA THR A 440 -28.17 -9.72 -30.96
C THR A 440 -27.40 -10.82 -30.24
N ALA A 441 -28.04 -11.49 -29.29
CA ALA A 441 -27.43 -12.51 -28.43
C ALA A 441 -27.97 -13.89 -28.86
N VAL A 442 -27.06 -14.81 -29.15
CA VAL A 442 -27.42 -16.12 -29.76
C VAL A 442 -26.92 -17.26 -28.89
N ASP A 443 -27.79 -18.20 -28.57
CA ASP A 443 -27.44 -19.46 -27.92
C ASP A 443 -28.30 -20.61 -28.45
N ILE A 444 -27.83 -21.83 -28.25
CA ILE A 444 -28.58 -23.03 -28.63
C ILE A 444 -29.62 -23.43 -27.57
N SER A 445 -29.37 -23.06 -26.31
CA SER A 445 -30.21 -23.41 -25.17
C SER A 445 -31.34 -22.41 -24.96
N GLU A 446 -32.56 -22.93 -24.92
CA GLU A 446 -33.77 -22.13 -24.60
C GLU A 446 -33.78 -21.74 -23.10
N VAL A 447 -33.27 -22.64 -22.25
CA VAL A 447 -33.18 -22.37 -20.78
C VAL A 447 -32.22 -21.22 -20.50
N ALA A 448 -31.04 -21.20 -21.13
CA ALA A 448 -30.06 -20.14 -21.00
C ALA A 448 -30.64 -18.80 -21.49
N LEU A 449 -31.22 -18.76 -22.66
CA LEU A 449 -31.84 -17.56 -23.23
C LEU A 449 -33.02 -17.04 -22.39
N GLY A 450 -33.79 -17.92 -21.76
CA GLY A 450 -34.86 -17.53 -20.82
C GLY A 450 -34.29 -16.75 -19.63
N ARG A 451 -33.20 -17.23 -19.06
CA ARG A 451 -32.51 -16.53 -17.95
C ARG A 451 -31.87 -15.23 -18.42
N ALA A 452 -31.23 -15.23 -19.57
CA ALA A 452 -30.62 -14.04 -20.15
C ALA A 452 -31.68 -12.93 -20.38
N ALA A 453 -32.85 -13.28 -20.88
CA ALA A 453 -33.95 -12.34 -21.05
C ALA A 453 -34.50 -11.81 -19.70
N GLU A 454 -34.48 -12.62 -18.66
CA GLU A 454 -34.84 -12.20 -17.30
C GLU A 454 -33.84 -11.20 -16.75
N HIS A 455 -32.55 -11.48 -16.84
CA HIS A 455 -31.47 -10.58 -16.43
C HIS A 455 -31.52 -9.24 -17.20
N ALA A 456 -31.78 -9.26 -18.51
CA ALA A 456 -31.94 -8.05 -19.30
C ALA A 456 -33.14 -7.20 -18.86
N ARG A 457 -34.24 -7.84 -18.46
CA ARG A 457 -35.44 -7.16 -17.98
C ARG A 457 -35.22 -6.57 -16.60
N GLU A 458 -34.55 -7.29 -15.70
CA GLU A 458 -34.17 -6.79 -14.37
C GLU A 458 -33.24 -5.58 -14.47
N ALA A 459 -32.30 -5.59 -15.42
CA ALA A 459 -31.42 -4.47 -15.72
C ALA A 459 -32.10 -3.31 -16.47
N GLY A 460 -33.36 -3.44 -16.90
CA GLY A 460 -34.07 -2.43 -17.70
C GLY A 460 -33.53 -2.25 -19.12
N LEU A 461 -32.89 -3.27 -19.68
CA LEU A 461 -32.19 -3.24 -20.98
C LEU A 461 -32.80 -4.16 -22.05
N ALA A 462 -33.97 -4.75 -21.77
CA ALA A 462 -34.62 -5.72 -22.66
C ALA A 462 -34.87 -5.17 -24.08
N ASP A 463 -35.15 -3.88 -24.24
CA ASP A 463 -35.41 -3.25 -25.56
C ASP A 463 -34.12 -3.09 -26.42
N LEU A 464 -32.95 -3.29 -25.83
CA LEU A 464 -31.65 -3.17 -26.52
C LEU A 464 -31.07 -4.54 -26.93
N ILE A 465 -31.65 -5.66 -26.45
CA ILE A 465 -31.13 -7.00 -26.68
C ILE A 465 -32.16 -7.86 -27.35
N GLU A 466 -31.79 -8.42 -28.51
CA GLU A 466 -32.58 -9.45 -29.22
C GLU A 466 -31.97 -10.82 -28.92
N PHE A 467 -32.68 -11.67 -28.17
CA PHE A 467 -32.28 -13.05 -27.91
C PHE A 467 -32.77 -13.98 -29.02
N ARG A 468 -31.87 -14.76 -29.63
CA ARG A 468 -32.18 -15.70 -30.70
C ARG A 468 -31.70 -17.11 -30.37
N ARG A 469 -32.60 -18.08 -30.39
CA ARG A 469 -32.22 -19.47 -30.31
C ARG A 469 -31.74 -19.95 -31.70
N ALA A 470 -30.50 -20.41 -31.81
CA ALA A 470 -29.96 -20.97 -33.03
C ALA A 470 -28.81 -21.95 -32.75
N ASP A 471 -28.76 -23.02 -33.49
CA ASP A 471 -27.58 -23.83 -33.67
C ASP A 471 -26.64 -23.12 -34.67
N LEU A 472 -25.55 -22.55 -34.18
CA LEU A 472 -24.59 -21.77 -34.98
C LEU A 472 -23.91 -22.61 -36.07
N ALA A 473 -23.89 -23.95 -35.92
CA ALA A 473 -23.39 -24.86 -36.97
C ALA A 473 -24.34 -24.95 -38.16
N ALA A 474 -25.65 -24.95 -37.90
CA ALA A 474 -26.68 -25.08 -38.91
C ALA A 474 -27.19 -23.71 -39.42
N ALA A 475 -27.44 -22.76 -38.52
CA ALA A 475 -28.07 -21.47 -38.82
C ALA A 475 -27.31 -20.32 -38.16
N PHE A 476 -26.51 -19.60 -38.94
CA PHE A 476 -25.81 -18.39 -38.45
C PHE A 476 -26.66 -17.14 -38.71
N PRO A 477 -26.74 -16.17 -37.79
CA PRO A 477 -27.53 -14.96 -38.00
C PRO A 477 -27.11 -14.17 -39.23
N GLU A 478 -28.13 -13.75 -40.04
CA GLU A 478 -27.89 -12.87 -41.17
C GLU A 478 -27.82 -11.41 -40.73
N GLY A 479 -26.81 -10.69 -41.18
CA GLY A 479 -26.61 -9.28 -40.82
C GLY A 479 -25.16 -8.85 -40.90
N SER A 480 -24.92 -7.61 -40.47
CA SER A 480 -23.60 -7.05 -40.33
C SER A 480 -23.54 -6.27 -39.03
N TRP A 481 -22.46 -6.44 -38.28
CA TRP A 481 -22.31 -5.90 -36.92
C TRP A 481 -20.99 -5.13 -36.76
N ASP A 482 -21.03 -4.06 -35.96
CA ASP A 482 -19.84 -3.26 -35.65
C ASP A 482 -18.93 -4.00 -34.64
N LEU A 483 -19.51 -4.92 -33.85
CA LEU A 483 -18.79 -5.84 -32.95
C LEU A 483 -19.37 -7.24 -33.10
N VAL A 484 -18.52 -8.21 -33.33
CA VAL A 484 -18.87 -9.65 -33.23
C VAL A 484 -17.99 -10.25 -32.14
N CYS A 485 -18.58 -10.88 -31.15
CA CYS A 485 -17.84 -11.48 -30.04
C CYS A 485 -18.23 -12.94 -29.81
N ALA A 486 -17.25 -13.74 -29.40
CA ALA A 486 -17.40 -15.17 -29.06
C ALA A 486 -16.51 -15.46 -27.85
N GLN A 487 -17.10 -15.48 -26.65
CA GLN A 487 -16.42 -15.77 -25.41
C GLN A 487 -16.66 -17.22 -25.00
N TYR A 488 -15.55 -17.96 -24.87
CA TYR A 488 -15.58 -19.38 -24.46
C TYR A 488 -16.55 -20.22 -25.25
N LEU A 489 -16.63 -19.98 -26.57
CA LEU A 489 -17.44 -20.78 -27.51
C LEU A 489 -16.82 -22.18 -27.65
N HIS A 490 -17.03 -23.01 -26.62
CA HIS A 490 -16.61 -24.40 -26.51
C HIS A 490 -17.83 -25.26 -26.22
N SER A 491 -17.77 -26.55 -26.61
CA SER A 491 -18.83 -27.50 -26.34
C SER A 491 -18.23 -28.88 -26.08
N ASP A 492 -18.78 -29.59 -25.10
CA ASP A 492 -18.47 -30.99 -24.85
C ASP A 492 -19.01 -31.92 -25.94
N VAL A 493 -19.78 -31.36 -26.89
CA VAL A 493 -20.28 -32.00 -28.09
C VAL A 493 -19.59 -31.40 -29.31
N GLU A 494 -19.57 -32.14 -30.42
CA GLU A 494 -18.94 -31.69 -31.66
C GLU A 494 -19.46 -30.31 -32.09
N LEU A 495 -18.59 -29.31 -32.06
CA LEU A 495 -18.87 -27.95 -32.50
C LEU A 495 -17.86 -27.56 -33.58
N PRO A 496 -18.32 -27.24 -34.82
CA PRO A 496 -17.43 -26.82 -35.91
C PRO A 496 -16.97 -25.37 -35.70
N ARG A 497 -16.23 -25.12 -34.60
CA ARG A 497 -15.85 -23.80 -34.06
C ARG A 497 -15.19 -22.93 -35.12
N ASP A 498 -14.22 -23.47 -35.88
CA ASP A 498 -13.49 -22.69 -36.87
C ASP A 498 -14.38 -22.25 -38.05
N ALA A 499 -15.35 -23.05 -38.41
CA ALA A 499 -16.33 -22.69 -39.43
C ALA A 499 -17.28 -21.58 -38.93
N ILE A 500 -17.69 -21.65 -37.65
CA ILE A 500 -18.52 -20.64 -37.01
C ILE A 500 -17.74 -19.31 -36.89
N LEU A 501 -16.47 -19.35 -36.47
CA LEU A 501 -15.64 -18.16 -36.33
C LEU A 501 -15.33 -17.49 -37.68
N ARG A 502 -15.17 -18.26 -38.79
CA ARG A 502 -15.05 -17.67 -40.12
C ARG A 502 -16.34 -16.94 -40.54
N ARG A 503 -17.50 -17.52 -40.29
CA ARG A 503 -18.80 -16.83 -40.50
C ARG A 503 -18.96 -15.60 -39.61
N ALA A 504 -18.43 -15.65 -38.39
CA ALA A 504 -18.38 -14.50 -37.50
C ALA A 504 -17.55 -13.36 -38.10
N ALA A 505 -16.38 -13.67 -38.68
CA ALA A 505 -15.56 -12.69 -39.38
C ALA A 505 -16.26 -12.06 -40.60
N GLU A 506 -16.96 -12.89 -41.41
CA GLU A 506 -17.75 -12.43 -42.57
C GLU A 506 -18.91 -11.49 -42.16
N ALA A 507 -19.40 -11.62 -40.93
CA ALA A 507 -20.49 -10.83 -40.40
C ALA A 507 -20.05 -9.48 -39.79
N VAL A 508 -18.73 -9.20 -39.68
CA VAL A 508 -18.21 -7.93 -39.20
C VAL A 508 -18.39 -6.83 -40.27
N ALA A 509 -18.95 -5.70 -39.87
CA ALA A 509 -19.08 -4.53 -40.72
C ALA A 509 -17.69 -3.93 -41.06
N PRO A 510 -17.55 -3.24 -42.22
CA PRO A 510 -16.32 -2.51 -42.48
C PRO A 510 -15.94 -1.52 -41.36
N GLY A 511 -14.75 -1.68 -40.78
CA GLY A 511 -14.27 -0.92 -39.62
C GLY A 511 -14.81 -1.44 -38.29
N GLY A 512 -15.49 -2.57 -38.25
CA GLY A 512 -15.93 -3.25 -37.05
C GLY A 512 -14.87 -4.19 -36.46
N THR A 513 -15.15 -4.78 -35.30
CA THR A 513 -14.22 -5.61 -34.52
C THR A 513 -14.75 -7.05 -34.37
N LEU A 514 -13.86 -8.02 -34.54
CA LEU A 514 -14.08 -9.43 -34.15
C LEU A 514 -13.27 -9.68 -32.86
N LEU A 515 -13.94 -10.10 -31.80
CA LEU A 515 -13.33 -10.46 -30.52
C LEU A 515 -13.58 -11.94 -30.21
N VAL A 516 -12.51 -12.72 -30.11
CA VAL A 516 -12.59 -14.14 -29.76
C VAL A 516 -11.80 -14.39 -28.49
N VAL A 517 -12.46 -14.95 -27.48
CA VAL A 517 -11.84 -15.35 -26.21
C VAL A 517 -12.06 -16.85 -26.02
N GLY A 518 -11.01 -17.58 -25.71
CA GLY A 518 -11.07 -19.02 -25.48
C GLY A 518 -10.03 -19.50 -24.48
N HIS A 519 -10.17 -20.77 -24.09
CA HIS A 519 -9.11 -21.42 -23.30
C HIS A 519 -7.94 -21.79 -24.20
N ALA A 520 -6.70 -21.62 -23.73
CA ALA A 520 -5.48 -22.09 -24.36
C ALA A 520 -4.79 -23.07 -23.42
N GLY A 521 -4.55 -24.32 -23.88
CA GLY A 521 -3.87 -25.35 -23.09
C GLY A 521 -4.76 -26.10 -22.08
N ALA A 522 -4.22 -27.19 -21.52
CA ALA A 522 -4.90 -27.98 -20.50
C ALA A 522 -4.82 -27.29 -19.11
N PRO A 523 -5.88 -27.41 -18.28
CA PRO A 523 -5.85 -26.91 -16.90
C PRO A 523 -4.69 -27.50 -16.09
N SER A 524 -4.13 -26.73 -15.15
CA SER A 524 -2.95 -27.13 -14.38
C SER A 524 -3.12 -28.40 -13.55
N TRP A 525 -4.35 -28.76 -13.17
CA TRP A 525 -4.67 -30.00 -12.43
C TRP A 525 -4.70 -31.26 -13.31
N GLN A 526 -4.67 -31.13 -14.64
CA GLN A 526 -4.56 -32.23 -15.60
C GLN A 526 -3.12 -32.45 -16.08
N GLN A 527 -2.17 -31.62 -15.66
CA GLN A 527 -0.75 -31.81 -15.94
C GLN A 527 -0.15 -32.76 -14.92
N GLU A 528 0.34 -33.92 -15.35
CA GLU A 528 1.03 -34.86 -14.47
C GLU A 528 2.26 -34.19 -13.82
N PRO A 529 2.50 -34.38 -12.50
CA PRO A 529 3.70 -33.86 -11.84
C PRO A 529 4.90 -34.70 -12.25
N GLY A 530 5.64 -34.31 -13.31
CA GLY A 530 6.82 -35.06 -13.69
C GLY A 530 7.61 -34.70 -14.94
N ALA A 531 7.32 -33.60 -15.63
CA ALA A 531 8.00 -33.34 -16.91
C ALA A 531 9.17 -32.34 -16.88
N ASP A 532 9.48 -31.65 -15.77
CA ASP A 532 10.63 -30.74 -15.69
C ASP A 532 11.37 -30.83 -14.35
N ALA A 533 12.12 -31.94 -14.14
CA ALA A 533 13.13 -32.03 -13.11
C ALA A 533 14.51 -32.24 -13.74
N HIS A 534 15.24 -31.18 -13.98
CA HIS A 534 16.67 -31.27 -14.18
C HIS A 534 17.36 -31.44 -12.83
N PRO A 535 18.32 -32.37 -12.68
CA PRO A 535 18.98 -32.69 -11.41
C PRO A 535 19.98 -31.62 -11.04
N GLY A 536 19.79 -31.03 -9.87
CA GLY A 536 20.76 -30.14 -9.22
C GLY A 536 22.00 -30.88 -8.78
N ASN A 537 23.11 -30.32 -9.08
CA ASN A 537 24.43 -30.78 -8.67
C ASN A 537 24.74 -30.26 -7.25
N GLY A 538 24.82 -31.16 -6.29
CA GLY A 538 25.32 -30.84 -4.95
C GLY A 538 26.81 -30.63 -4.92
N HIS A 539 27.24 -29.55 -4.29
CA HIS A 539 28.63 -29.42 -3.83
C HIS A 539 28.71 -29.04 -2.35
N ARG A 540 29.54 -29.84 -1.68
CA ARG A 540 29.96 -29.75 -0.29
C ARG A 540 30.94 -28.60 -0.07
N HIS A 541 30.94 -28.13 1.17
CA HIS A 541 31.87 -27.20 1.82
C HIS A 541 33.35 -27.37 1.51
N GLY A 542 34.06 -26.24 1.46
CA GLY A 542 35.52 -26.13 1.58
C GLY A 542 35.95 -24.67 1.42
N ASP A 543 36.35 -24.05 2.52
CA ASP A 543 36.94 -22.71 2.69
C ASP A 543 38.46 -22.78 2.58
N PRO A 544 39.24 -21.68 2.68
CA PRO A 544 39.51 -20.63 1.71
C PRO A 544 40.99 -20.56 1.28
N GLN A 545 41.36 -19.74 0.31
CA GLN A 545 42.53 -18.82 0.32
C GLN A 545 42.90 -18.23 -1.05
N HIS A 546 43.03 -16.92 -1.06
CA HIS A 546 43.95 -16.01 -1.79
C HIS A 546 44.18 -16.11 -3.31
N GLY A 547 44.05 -14.93 -3.97
CA GLY A 547 44.89 -14.55 -5.09
C GLY A 547 44.22 -13.90 -6.28
N ASP A 548 44.32 -12.59 -6.34
CA ASP A 548 44.12 -11.69 -7.50
C ASP A 548 45.34 -11.78 -8.43
N PRO A 549 45.42 -11.11 -9.58
CA PRO A 549 44.49 -10.80 -10.66
C PRO A 549 45.03 -11.13 -12.10
N GLN A 550 44.27 -10.71 -13.10
CA GLN A 550 44.67 -10.26 -14.44
C GLN A 550 44.24 -11.04 -15.69
N HIS A 551 43.53 -10.26 -16.53
CA HIS A 551 43.55 -10.14 -18.00
C HIS A 551 43.16 -11.29 -18.94
N GLY A 552 42.28 -10.92 -19.87
CA GLY A 552 42.52 -11.20 -21.28
C GLY A 552 41.42 -11.83 -22.11
N HIS A 553 40.77 -10.98 -22.87
CA HIS A 553 40.33 -11.12 -24.28
C HIS A 553 39.98 -12.48 -24.92
N ALA A 554 38.79 -12.43 -25.54
CA ALA A 554 38.52 -12.62 -26.97
C ALA A 554 38.12 -14.01 -27.51
N GLN A 555 36.96 -13.98 -28.13
CA GLN A 555 36.67 -14.42 -29.50
C GLN A 555 36.40 -15.90 -29.85
N HIS A 556 35.24 -16.04 -30.49
CA HIS A 556 34.91 -16.85 -31.68
C HIS A 556 34.84 -18.39 -31.63
N GLY A 557 33.78 -18.89 -32.22
CA GLY A 557 33.85 -20.13 -32.99
C GLY A 557 32.55 -20.91 -33.18
N HIS A 558 32.10 -20.89 -34.39
CA HIS A 558 31.05 -21.66 -35.06
C HIS A 558 31.19 -23.19 -34.98
N ALA A 559 30.08 -23.86 -35.22
CA ALA A 559 29.78 -24.95 -36.15
C ALA A 559 29.08 -26.13 -35.46
N GLN A 560 27.89 -26.49 -35.87
CA GLN A 560 27.34 -27.29 -36.94
C GLN A 560 27.51 -28.84 -36.82
N HIS A 561 26.40 -29.52 -37.10
CA HIS A 561 26.15 -30.91 -37.51
C HIS A 561 26.06 -31.97 -36.39
N GLY A 562 25.10 -32.88 -36.41
CA GLY A 562 24.49 -33.67 -37.45
C GLY A 562 23.52 -34.72 -36.89
N HIS A 563 22.78 -35.26 -37.81
CA HIS A 563 21.74 -36.28 -37.77
C HIS A 563 22.04 -37.57 -37.02
N ALA A 564 21.01 -38.24 -36.49
CA ALA A 564 20.75 -39.64 -36.85
C ALA A 564 19.41 -40.16 -36.31
N ASP A 565 18.72 -40.86 -37.18
CA ASP A 565 17.48 -41.58 -37.04
C ASP A 565 17.52 -42.73 -36.03
N GLY A 566 16.34 -43.05 -35.46
CA GLY A 566 16.17 -44.28 -34.68
C GLY A 566 14.69 -44.65 -34.48
N GLU A 567 14.17 -45.42 -35.41
CA GLU A 567 12.87 -46.13 -35.29
C GLU A 567 12.78 -46.99 -34.02
N HIS A 568 11.63 -46.99 -33.34
CA HIS A 568 11.13 -48.19 -32.67
C HIS A 568 9.58 -48.29 -32.61
N ARG A 569 9.17 -49.46 -32.91
CA ARG A 569 7.80 -49.97 -33.04
C ARG A 569 7.14 -50.31 -31.69
N PRO A 570 5.83 -50.60 -31.68
CA PRO A 570 4.87 -50.34 -30.60
C PRO A 570 4.64 -51.55 -29.69
N GLY A 571 4.19 -51.27 -28.44
CA GLY A 571 3.73 -52.29 -27.48
C GLY A 571 2.40 -51.85 -26.83
N HIS A 572 1.42 -52.68 -27.04
CA HIS A 572 0.07 -52.85 -26.48
C HIS A 572 -0.18 -52.27 -25.06
N GLY A 573 -1.24 -51.40 -24.77
CA GLY A 573 -2.65 -51.82 -24.81
C GLY A 573 -3.22 -51.67 -23.40
N GLY A 574 -3.90 -50.57 -23.07
CA GLY A 574 -4.82 -50.34 -21.95
C GLY A 574 -5.86 -49.29 -22.40
N PRO A 575 -7.07 -49.24 -21.85
CA PRO A 575 -8.17 -48.51 -22.43
C PRO A 575 -7.89 -47.01 -22.48
N GLU A 576 -8.00 -46.49 -23.69
CA GLU A 576 -7.77 -45.10 -24.08
C GLU A 576 -8.75 -44.18 -23.37
N CYS A 577 -8.23 -43.29 -22.53
CA CYS A 577 -8.87 -42.02 -22.23
C CYS A 577 -8.79 -41.18 -23.53
N ARG A 578 -9.95 -40.94 -24.14
CA ARG A 578 -10.06 -40.18 -25.39
C ARG A 578 -9.69 -38.70 -25.17
N ASN A 579 -8.66 -38.30 -25.89
CA ASN A 579 -8.38 -37.01 -26.49
C ASN A 579 -9.04 -35.75 -25.85
N HIS A 580 -8.34 -35.09 -24.96
CA HIS A 580 -8.32 -33.64 -25.01
C HIS A 580 -7.15 -33.22 -25.93
N ALA A 581 -7.43 -33.09 -27.24
CA ALA A 581 -6.59 -32.32 -28.14
C ALA A 581 -6.42 -30.94 -27.55
N GLY A 582 -5.18 -30.45 -27.39
CA GLY A 582 -4.89 -29.17 -26.74
C GLY A 582 -5.78 -28.08 -27.33
N LEU A 583 -6.36 -27.26 -26.43
CA LEU A 583 -7.16 -26.11 -26.85
C LEU A 583 -6.25 -25.13 -27.62
N PRO A 584 -6.71 -24.54 -28.71
CA PRO A 584 -5.86 -23.76 -29.60
C PRO A 584 -5.35 -22.48 -28.97
N THR A 585 -4.11 -22.15 -29.23
CA THR A 585 -3.50 -20.86 -28.89
C THR A 585 -4.14 -19.72 -29.71
N PRO A 586 -4.02 -18.45 -29.30
CA PRO A 586 -4.47 -17.30 -30.08
C PRO A 586 -3.89 -17.26 -31.48
N ALA A 587 -2.63 -17.66 -31.67
CA ALA A 587 -1.98 -17.75 -32.98
C ALA A 587 -2.61 -18.83 -33.88
N GLU A 588 -2.96 -19.99 -33.32
CA GLU A 588 -3.64 -21.05 -34.04
C GLU A 588 -5.08 -20.66 -34.43
N VAL A 589 -5.81 -19.97 -33.53
CA VAL A 589 -7.12 -19.40 -33.83
C VAL A 589 -7.03 -18.40 -34.99
N HIS A 590 -6.08 -17.46 -34.91
CA HIS A 590 -5.86 -16.46 -35.97
C HIS A 590 -5.51 -17.14 -37.31
N ALA A 591 -4.63 -18.14 -37.30
CA ALA A 591 -4.28 -18.91 -38.50
C ALA A 591 -5.48 -19.67 -39.09
N ALA A 592 -6.34 -20.28 -38.25
CA ALA A 592 -7.53 -21.00 -38.66
C ALA A 592 -8.60 -20.08 -39.29
N LEU A 593 -8.66 -18.82 -38.91
CA LEU A 593 -9.54 -17.82 -39.50
C LEU A 593 -9.15 -17.48 -40.94
N GLY A 594 -7.85 -17.48 -41.27
CA GLY A 594 -7.34 -17.22 -42.62
C GLY A 594 -7.67 -15.83 -43.16
N LEU A 595 -7.72 -14.82 -42.28
CA LEU A 595 -8.11 -13.45 -42.63
C LEU A 595 -7.04 -12.76 -43.47
N PRO A 596 -7.37 -12.12 -44.62
CA PRO A 596 -6.39 -11.45 -45.44
C PRO A 596 -5.88 -10.15 -44.77
N GLU A 597 -4.57 -10.01 -44.55
CA GLU A 597 -3.90 -8.89 -43.91
C GLU A 597 -4.23 -7.50 -44.51
N ARG A 598 -4.58 -7.42 -45.78
CA ARG A 598 -4.98 -6.17 -46.45
C ARG A 598 -6.41 -5.71 -46.11
N GLU A 599 -7.21 -6.58 -45.51
CA GLU A 599 -8.63 -6.34 -45.17
C GLU A 599 -8.84 -6.36 -43.65
N TRP A 600 -7.91 -6.96 -42.92
CA TRP A 600 -7.95 -7.12 -41.45
C TRP A 600 -6.66 -6.66 -40.80
N GLU A 601 -6.79 -6.00 -39.67
CA GLU A 601 -5.69 -5.63 -38.79
C GLU A 601 -5.82 -6.44 -37.49
N LEU A 602 -4.71 -7.07 -37.06
CA LEU A 602 -4.64 -7.76 -35.77
C LEU A 602 -4.34 -6.74 -34.67
N LEU A 603 -5.31 -6.38 -33.87
CA LEU A 603 -5.17 -5.39 -32.80
C LEU A 603 -4.56 -6.00 -31.54
N THR A 604 -5.01 -7.20 -31.14
CA THR A 604 -4.55 -7.88 -29.92
C THR A 604 -4.45 -9.37 -30.18
N SER A 605 -3.35 -10.00 -29.77
CA SER A 605 -3.16 -11.47 -29.71
C SER A 605 -2.31 -11.80 -28.50
N GLU A 606 -2.92 -12.23 -27.42
CA GLU A 606 -2.23 -12.53 -26.17
C GLU A 606 -2.80 -13.76 -25.47
N GLU A 607 -1.91 -14.49 -24.78
CA GLU A 607 -2.29 -15.53 -23.86
C GLU A 607 -2.20 -14.97 -22.44
N PHE A 608 -3.23 -15.19 -21.66
CA PHE A 608 -3.23 -14.86 -20.24
C PHE A 608 -3.62 -16.09 -19.42
N LEU A 609 -2.95 -16.25 -18.27
CA LEU A 609 -3.28 -17.33 -17.36
C LEU A 609 -4.55 -16.98 -16.59
N GLN A 610 -5.60 -17.72 -16.83
CA GLN A 610 -6.81 -17.67 -16.03
C GLN A 610 -6.78 -18.82 -15.02
N PRO A 611 -6.70 -18.55 -13.69
CA PRO A 611 -6.82 -19.61 -12.71
C PRO A 611 -8.23 -20.18 -12.74
N MET A 612 -8.33 -21.48 -12.85
CA MET A 612 -9.56 -22.24 -12.70
C MET A 612 -9.42 -23.12 -11.47
N THR A 613 -10.46 -23.20 -10.66
CA THR A 613 -10.52 -24.16 -9.54
C THR A 613 -10.98 -25.48 -10.11
N GLY A 614 -10.19 -26.54 -9.93
CA GLY A 614 -10.57 -27.88 -10.35
C GLY A 614 -11.79 -28.42 -9.57
N PRO A 615 -12.42 -29.48 -10.06
CA PRO A 615 -13.61 -30.09 -9.43
C PRO A 615 -13.38 -30.56 -7.98
N ASP A 616 -12.13 -30.74 -7.58
CA ASP A 616 -11.68 -31.15 -6.23
C ASP A 616 -11.23 -29.95 -5.37
N GLY A 617 -11.45 -28.73 -5.81
CA GLY A 617 -11.12 -27.50 -5.06
C GLY A 617 -9.62 -27.16 -5.04
N ARG A 618 -8.80 -27.73 -5.95
CA ARG A 618 -7.35 -27.47 -6.07
C ARG A 618 -7.03 -26.50 -7.20
#